data_ba2f91831de75839635bd576d68b34f9
#
_entry.id   ba2f91831de75839635bd576d68b34f9
#
_cell.length_a   1.000
_cell.length_b   1.000
_cell.length_c   1.000
_cell.angle_alpha   90.00
_cell.angle_beta   90.00
_cell.angle_gamma   90.00
#
_symmetry.space_group_name_H-M   'P 1'
#
loop_
_entity.id
_entity.type
_entity.pdbx_description
1 polymer ?
#
loop_
_entity_poly.entity_id
_entity_poly.type
_entity_poly.pdbx_seq_one_letter_code
_entity_poly.pdbx_strand_id
1 'polypeptide(L)'
;MARIMVVEDDVYMREELTDLLRKSGYETASLFDFENAIPEITEYSPDLVLLDINLPFHSGFEICKELKAKQLGTVLVLTARDKLQDELHALGLGADDYLTKPCNIERLLARIKNLLRRKEEQIRQGLLDGNGFLLDPNTFTIYVGKSSSLMPPNEGKILLALLKKSPNLVTKHELCNVLWGTEECIDENALQVTFTRLRKTLREFGFEERIETVRGQGYRLKEQVRL
;
A
#
# COMPACT_ATOMS: atom_id res chain seq x y z
N MET A 1 -8.91 3.22 -8.37
CA MET A 1 -8.69 2.55 -9.67
C MET A 1 -7.23 2.17 -9.68
N ALA A 2 -6.86 0.94 -10.03
CA ALA A 2 -5.44 0.57 -10.01
C ALA A 2 -4.71 1.21 -11.19
N ARG A 3 -3.48 1.68 -10.94
CA ARG A 3 -2.62 2.40 -11.90
C ARG A 3 -1.59 1.44 -12.47
N ILE A 4 -1.56 1.31 -13.78
CA ILE A 4 -0.64 0.41 -14.50
C ILE A 4 0.24 1.23 -15.42
N MET A 5 1.56 1.05 -15.34
CA MET A 5 2.50 1.62 -16.29
C MET A 5 2.95 0.56 -17.29
N VAL A 6 2.87 0.90 -18.58
CA VAL A 6 3.32 0.05 -19.68
C VAL A 6 4.71 0.51 -20.12
N VAL A 7 5.70 -0.39 -20.03
CA VAL A 7 7.09 -0.19 -20.45
C VAL A 7 7.39 -1.11 -21.61
N GLU A 8 7.25 -0.60 -22.82
CA GLU A 8 7.29 -1.32 -24.09
C GLU A 8 7.85 -0.38 -25.15
N ASP A 9 8.85 -0.80 -25.93
CA ASP A 9 9.48 0.04 -26.96
C ASP A 9 8.71 0.02 -28.28
N ASP A 10 8.08 -1.10 -28.63
CA ASP A 10 7.20 -1.17 -29.81
C ASP A 10 5.97 -0.27 -29.60
N VAL A 11 5.86 0.76 -30.45
CA VAL A 11 4.81 1.78 -30.37
C VAL A 11 3.42 1.17 -30.51
N TYR A 12 3.23 0.27 -31.46
CA TYR A 12 1.91 -0.35 -31.73
C TYR A 12 1.49 -1.25 -30.57
N MET A 13 2.42 -2.09 -30.09
CA MET A 13 2.16 -2.96 -28.95
C MET A 13 1.86 -2.16 -27.68
N ARG A 14 2.61 -1.08 -27.43
CA ARG A 14 2.41 -0.19 -26.30
C ARG A 14 1.03 0.46 -26.31
N GLU A 15 0.60 0.98 -27.47
CA GLU A 15 -0.72 1.57 -27.63
C GLU A 15 -1.83 0.54 -27.47
N GLU A 16 -1.68 -0.65 -28.06
CA GLU A 16 -2.65 -1.75 -27.95
C GLU A 16 -2.81 -2.20 -26.49
N LEU A 17 -1.71 -2.43 -25.77
CA LEU A 17 -1.72 -2.80 -24.34
C LEU A 17 -2.36 -1.70 -23.48
N THR A 18 -2.00 -0.44 -23.73
CA THR A 18 -2.53 0.69 -22.98
C THR A 18 -4.05 0.82 -23.17
N ASP A 19 -4.53 0.70 -24.39
CA ASP A 19 -5.96 0.76 -24.70
C ASP A 19 -6.74 -0.44 -24.14
N LEU A 20 -6.16 -1.63 -24.22
CA LEU A 20 -6.73 -2.84 -23.64
C LEU A 20 -6.92 -2.69 -22.12
N LEU A 21 -5.89 -2.24 -21.43
CA LEU A 21 -5.90 -2.05 -19.98
C LEU A 21 -6.90 -0.95 -19.57
N ARG A 22 -6.94 0.15 -20.32
CA ARG A 22 -7.89 1.24 -20.10
C ARG A 22 -9.35 0.77 -20.27
N LYS A 23 -9.63 0.01 -21.34
CA LYS A 23 -10.96 -0.62 -21.55
C LYS A 23 -11.32 -1.64 -20.46
N SER A 24 -10.32 -2.25 -19.82
CA SER A 24 -10.50 -3.18 -18.70
C SER A 24 -10.67 -2.49 -17.35
N GLY A 25 -10.72 -1.14 -17.31
CA GLY A 25 -11.01 -0.37 -16.11
C GLY A 25 -9.78 -0.01 -15.27
N TYR A 26 -8.58 0.01 -15.86
CA TYR A 26 -7.36 0.48 -15.20
C TYR A 26 -7.01 1.91 -15.63
N GLU A 27 -6.37 2.65 -14.73
CA GLU A 27 -5.68 3.89 -15.08
C GLU A 27 -4.32 3.53 -15.67
N THR A 28 -3.97 4.06 -16.84
CA THR A 28 -2.77 3.64 -17.56
C THR A 28 -1.90 4.80 -17.97
N ALA A 29 -0.59 4.63 -17.83
CA ALA A 29 0.44 5.47 -18.45
C ALA A 29 1.41 4.59 -19.23
N SER A 30 2.11 5.20 -20.19
CA SER A 30 3.17 4.58 -20.99
C SER A 30 4.48 5.29 -20.73
N LEU A 31 5.57 4.52 -20.61
CA LEU A 31 6.92 5.06 -20.54
C LEU A 31 7.42 5.40 -21.96
N PHE A 32 8.05 6.57 -22.11
CA PHE A 32 8.63 7.01 -23.37
C PHE A 32 10.15 7.25 -23.28
N ASP A 33 10.62 7.67 -22.14
CA ASP A 33 12.06 7.88 -21.89
C ASP A 33 12.64 6.69 -21.13
N PHE A 34 13.21 5.74 -21.89
CA PHE A 34 13.79 4.52 -21.34
C PHE A 34 15.13 4.78 -20.61
N GLU A 35 15.81 5.90 -20.86
CA GLU A 35 17.03 6.28 -20.15
C GLU A 35 16.71 6.74 -18.72
N ASN A 36 15.55 7.40 -18.55
CA ASN A 36 15.07 7.90 -17.25
C ASN A 36 13.88 7.09 -16.71
N ALA A 37 13.81 5.80 -17.03
CA ALA A 37 12.67 4.95 -16.68
C ALA A 37 12.31 4.99 -15.19
N ILE A 38 13.27 4.87 -14.29
CA ILE A 38 13.02 4.79 -12.85
C ILE A 38 12.46 6.10 -12.26
N PRO A 39 13.02 7.29 -12.55
CA PRO A 39 12.40 8.56 -12.15
C PRO A 39 10.96 8.70 -12.60
N GLU A 40 10.66 8.42 -13.88
CA GLU A 40 9.32 8.56 -14.45
C GLU A 40 8.32 7.57 -13.82
N ILE A 41 8.74 6.30 -13.61
CA ILE A 41 7.92 5.30 -12.91
C ILE A 41 7.68 5.70 -11.46
N THR A 42 8.69 6.27 -10.78
CA THR A 42 8.56 6.74 -9.39
C THR A 42 7.56 7.88 -9.28
N GLU A 43 7.61 8.85 -10.17
CA GLU A 43 6.69 9.99 -10.20
C GLU A 43 5.26 9.53 -10.47
N TYR A 44 5.07 8.64 -11.42
CA TYR A 44 3.74 8.08 -11.71
C TYR A 44 3.22 7.21 -10.56
N SER A 45 4.09 6.54 -9.80
CA SER A 45 3.75 5.68 -8.68
C SER A 45 2.69 4.61 -9.02
N PRO A 46 2.98 3.67 -9.93
CA PRO A 46 2.03 2.66 -10.39
C PRO A 46 1.81 1.56 -9.33
N ASP A 47 0.64 0.92 -9.38
CA ASP A 47 0.36 -0.30 -8.64
C ASP A 47 1.02 -1.52 -9.28
N LEU A 48 1.11 -1.52 -10.63
CA LEU A 48 1.74 -2.56 -11.44
C LEU A 48 2.49 -1.94 -12.62
N VAL A 49 3.68 -2.46 -12.88
CA VAL A 49 4.47 -2.18 -14.09
C VAL A 49 4.39 -3.40 -15.01
N LEU A 50 3.88 -3.22 -16.22
CA LEU A 50 3.95 -4.20 -17.30
C LEU A 50 5.22 -3.92 -18.08
N LEU A 51 6.22 -4.81 -18.00
CA LEU A 51 7.60 -4.55 -18.43
C LEU A 51 8.05 -5.50 -19.52
N ASP A 52 8.46 -4.98 -20.68
CA ASP A 52 9.27 -5.77 -21.63
C ASP A 52 10.74 -5.82 -21.17
N ILE A 53 11.39 -6.92 -21.46
CA ILE A 53 12.83 -7.11 -21.22
C ILE A 53 13.66 -6.53 -22.37
N ASN A 54 13.15 -6.58 -23.61
CA ASN A 54 13.86 -6.10 -24.79
C ASN A 54 13.61 -4.61 -24.99
N LEU A 55 14.31 -3.80 -24.23
CA LEU A 55 14.21 -2.34 -24.32
C LEU A 55 15.50 -1.74 -24.90
N PRO A 56 15.43 -0.59 -25.57
CA PRO A 56 16.62 0.17 -25.96
C PRO A 56 17.29 0.78 -24.72
N PHE A 57 18.61 1.00 -24.80
CA PHE A 57 19.47 1.65 -23.80
C PHE A 57 19.69 0.83 -22.50
N HIS A 58 18.63 0.41 -21.82
CA HIS A 58 18.70 -0.38 -20.60
C HIS A 58 17.98 -1.71 -20.77
N SER A 59 18.57 -2.77 -20.20
CA SER A 59 17.88 -4.05 -20.16
C SER A 59 16.68 -3.97 -19.20
N GLY A 60 15.52 -4.48 -19.62
CA GLY A 60 14.36 -4.59 -18.74
C GLY A 60 14.67 -5.38 -17.46
N PHE A 61 15.69 -6.25 -17.43
CA PHE A 61 16.18 -6.90 -16.23
C PHE A 61 16.78 -5.92 -15.22
N GLU A 62 17.51 -4.90 -15.66
CA GLU A 62 18.06 -3.86 -14.79
C GLU A 62 16.95 -2.99 -14.21
N ILE A 63 16.00 -2.59 -15.06
CA ILE A 63 14.80 -1.86 -14.62
C ILE A 63 14.03 -2.69 -13.59
N CYS A 64 13.76 -3.98 -13.84
CA CYS A 64 13.09 -4.87 -12.90
C CYS A 64 13.80 -4.92 -11.55
N LYS A 65 15.12 -5.16 -11.55
CA LYS A 65 15.93 -5.21 -10.34
C LYS A 65 15.83 -3.92 -9.53
N GLU A 66 15.90 -2.77 -10.18
CA GLU A 66 15.87 -1.47 -9.51
C GLU A 66 14.47 -1.14 -8.97
N LEU A 67 13.41 -1.44 -9.72
CA LEU A 67 12.03 -1.32 -9.25
C LEU A 67 11.80 -2.14 -7.98
N LYS A 68 12.26 -3.37 -7.95
CA LYS A 68 12.09 -4.26 -6.79
C LYS A 68 12.95 -3.82 -5.60
N ALA A 69 14.17 -3.36 -5.82
CA ALA A 69 15.02 -2.82 -4.76
C ALA A 69 14.42 -1.57 -4.10
N LYS A 70 13.74 -0.73 -4.89
CA LYS A 70 13.04 0.48 -4.42
C LYS A 70 11.57 0.24 -4.00
N GLN A 71 11.06 -0.98 -4.11
CA GLN A 71 9.67 -1.35 -3.82
C GLN A 71 8.64 -0.54 -4.64
N LEU A 72 8.97 -0.22 -5.88
CA LEU A 72 8.16 0.57 -6.81
C LEU A 72 7.19 -0.32 -7.60
N GLY A 73 6.08 -0.69 -6.96
CA GLY A 73 5.01 -1.45 -7.59
C GLY A 73 5.26 -2.94 -7.76
N THR A 74 4.25 -3.62 -8.28
CA THR A 74 4.31 -5.02 -8.71
C THR A 74 4.83 -5.08 -10.14
N VAL A 75 5.74 -6.00 -10.48
CA VAL A 75 6.33 -6.11 -11.81
C VAL A 75 5.84 -7.39 -12.50
N LEU A 76 5.10 -7.23 -13.60
CA LEU A 76 4.75 -8.31 -14.53
C LEU A 76 5.59 -8.16 -15.80
N VAL A 77 6.47 -9.13 -16.04
CA VAL A 77 7.24 -9.16 -17.28
C VAL A 77 6.39 -9.71 -18.42
N LEU A 78 6.35 -8.99 -19.56
CA LEU A 78 5.69 -9.41 -20.79
C LEU A 78 6.66 -9.23 -21.96
N THR A 79 7.25 -10.31 -22.46
CA THR A 79 8.36 -10.26 -23.40
C THR A 79 8.32 -11.36 -24.47
N ALA A 80 9.00 -11.14 -25.60
CA ALA A 80 9.18 -12.19 -26.62
C ALA A 80 10.22 -13.25 -26.23
N ARG A 81 10.94 -13.10 -25.12
CA ARG A 81 11.89 -14.08 -24.63
C ARG A 81 11.15 -15.26 -24.01
N ASP A 82 11.33 -16.45 -24.56
CA ASP A 82 10.63 -17.70 -24.19
C ASP A 82 11.53 -18.74 -23.50
N LYS A 83 12.81 -18.41 -23.29
CA LYS A 83 13.75 -19.32 -22.64
C LYS A 83 13.51 -19.38 -21.14
N LEU A 84 13.47 -20.60 -20.61
CA LEU A 84 13.35 -20.83 -19.16
C LEU A 84 14.40 -20.05 -18.34
N GLN A 85 15.61 -19.90 -18.88
CA GLN A 85 16.67 -19.14 -18.21
C GLN A 85 16.33 -17.66 -18.03
N ASP A 86 15.68 -17.02 -19.02
CA ASP A 86 15.26 -15.63 -18.95
C ASP A 86 14.12 -15.45 -17.92
N GLU A 87 13.17 -16.40 -17.90
CA GLU A 87 12.09 -16.43 -16.90
C GLU A 87 12.64 -16.56 -15.47
N LEU A 88 13.50 -17.58 -15.25
CA LEU A 88 14.11 -17.80 -13.94
C LEU A 88 14.99 -16.61 -13.50
N HIS A 89 15.66 -15.96 -14.45
CA HIS A 89 16.46 -14.77 -14.16
C HIS A 89 15.57 -13.59 -13.73
N ALA A 90 14.50 -13.29 -14.47
CA ALA A 90 13.55 -12.24 -14.11
C ALA A 90 12.92 -12.45 -12.73
N LEU A 91 12.44 -13.68 -12.45
CA LEU A 91 11.87 -14.05 -11.17
C LEU A 91 12.91 -13.97 -10.04
N GLY A 92 14.17 -14.37 -10.31
CA GLY A 92 15.29 -14.23 -9.37
C GLY A 92 15.64 -12.79 -9.04
N LEU A 93 15.39 -11.84 -9.94
CA LEU A 93 15.52 -10.40 -9.71
C LEU A 93 14.33 -9.79 -8.96
N GLY A 94 13.29 -10.60 -8.70
CA GLY A 94 12.12 -10.22 -7.93
C GLY A 94 10.89 -9.86 -8.75
N ALA A 95 10.86 -10.13 -10.07
CA ALA A 95 9.62 -10.02 -10.84
C ALA A 95 8.52 -10.86 -10.20
N ASP A 96 7.31 -10.32 -10.14
CA ASP A 96 6.18 -10.99 -9.47
C ASP A 96 5.50 -12.02 -10.36
N ASP A 97 5.66 -11.90 -11.68
CA ASP A 97 5.23 -12.90 -12.67
C ASP A 97 5.91 -12.66 -14.03
N TYR A 98 5.81 -13.65 -14.92
CA TYR A 98 6.42 -13.63 -16.24
C TYR A 98 5.46 -14.21 -17.28
N LEU A 99 5.30 -13.52 -18.43
CA LEU A 99 4.51 -13.94 -19.57
C LEU A 99 5.28 -13.78 -20.86
N THR A 100 5.20 -14.79 -21.71
CA THR A 100 5.78 -14.74 -23.08
C THR A 100 4.78 -14.22 -24.10
N LYS A 101 5.25 -13.39 -25.03
CA LYS A 101 4.53 -12.95 -26.24
C LYS A 101 4.69 -14.03 -27.34
N PRO A 102 3.63 -14.33 -28.14
CA PRO A 102 2.27 -13.80 -28.02
C PRO A 102 1.51 -14.44 -26.86
N CYS A 103 0.74 -13.67 -26.11
CA CYS A 103 -0.11 -14.19 -25.04
C CYS A 103 -1.59 -13.91 -25.30
N ASN A 104 -2.45 -14.78 -24.77
CA ASN A 104 -3.88 -14.53 -24.78
C ASN A 104 -4.24 -13.36 -23.86
N ILE A 105 -5.08 -12.45 -24.33
CA ILE A 105 -5.52 -11.24 -23.62
C ILE A 105 -6.16 -11.60 -22.27
N GLU A 106 -7.03 -12.62 -22.25
CA GLU A 106 -7.68 -13.06 -21.02
C GLU A 106 -6.67 -13.57 -19.98
N ARG A 107 -5.60 -14.27 -20.45
CA ARG A 107 -4.52 -14.73 -19.60
C ARG A 107 -3.73 -13.55 -18.99
N LEU A 108 -3.41 -12.53 -19.80
CA LEU A 108 -2.73 -11.32 -19.33
C LEU A 108 -3.57 -10.60 -18.26
N LEU A 109 -4.85 -10.35 -18.55
CA LEU A 109 -5.75 -9.67 -17.61
C LEU A 109 -5.97 -10.47 -16.32
N ALA A 110 -6.06 -11.80 -16.40
CA ALA A 110 -6.16 -12.66 -15.21
C ALA A 110 -4.90 -12.58 -14.33
N ARG A 111 -3.69 -12.54 -14.93
CA ARG A 111 -2.43 -12.37 -14.19
C ARG A 111 -2.37 -11.01 -13.50
N ILE A 112 -2.66 -9.93 -14.21
CA ILE A 112 -2.72 -8.57 -13.67
C ILE A 112 -3.67 -8.51 -12.47
N LYS A 113 -4.90 -9.02 -12.63
CA LYS A 113 -5.90 -9.03 -11.56
C LYS A 113 -5.43 -9.81 -10.34
N ASN A 114 -4.81 -10.98 -10.53
CA ASN A 114 -4.29 -11.79 -9.43
C ASN A 114 -3.14 -11.10 -8.69
N LEU A 115 -2.23 -10.46 -9.42
CA LEU A 115 -1.10 -9.73 -8.82
C LEU A 115 -1.58 -8.54 -7.99
N LEU A 116 -2.49 -7.72 -8.53
CA LEU A 116 -3.07 -6.59 -7.80
C LEU A 116 -3.84 -7.05 -6.55
N ARG A 117 -4.63 -8.14 -6.64
CA ARG A 117 -5.33 -8.73 -5.50
C ARG A 117 -4.37 -9.21 -4.42
N ARG A 118 -3.27 -9.90 -4.78
CA ARG A 118 -2.24 -10.34 -3.82
C ARG A 118 -1.62 -9.16 -3.07
N LYS A 119 -1.31 -8.07 -3.77
CA LYS A 119 -0.81 -6.83 -3.17
C LYS A 119 -1.81 -6.25 -2.15
N GLU A 120 -3.10 -6.17 -2.54
CA GLU A 120 -4.15 -5.71 -1.62
C GLU A 120 -4.30 -6.62 -0.39
N GLU A 121 -4.23 -7.94 -0.57
CA GLU A 121 -4.30 -8.91 0.53
C GLU A 121 -3.09 -8.81 1.46
N GLN A 122 -1.88 -8.63 0.93
CA GLN A 122 -0.67 -8.40 1.73
C GLN A 122 -0.76 -7.11 2.54
N ILE A 123 -1.24 -6.02 1.94
CA ILE A 123 -1.50 -4.77 2.67
C ILE A 123 -2.51 -5.02 3.79
N ARG A 124 -3.62 -5.72 3.51
CA ARG A 124 -4.64 -6.05 4.52
C ARG A 124 -4.12 -6.92 5.66
N GLN A 125 -3.24 -7.89 5.39
CA GLN A 125 -2.65 -8.74 6.43
C GLN A 125 -1.75 -7.97 7.39
N GLY A 126 -1.16 -6.84 6.98
CA GLY A 126 -0.40 -5.94 7.83
C GLY A 126 -1.26 -4.93 8.60
N LEU A 127 -2.55 -4.81 8.27
CA LEU A 127 -3.46 -3.85 8.90
C LEU A 127 -4.09 -4.44 10.17
N LEU A 128 -4.27 -3.59 11.17
CA LEU A 128 -4.98 -3.94 12.40
C LEU A 128 -6.46 -3.62 12.24
N ASP A 129 -7.31 -4.61 12.54
CA ASP A 129 -8.77 -4.44 12.50
C ASP A 129 -9.26 -3.73 13.76
N GLY A 130 -9.82 -2.54 13.56
CA GLY A 130 -10.49 -1.74 14.59
C GLY A 130 -12.00 -1.98 14.65
N ASN A 131 -12.53 -3.04 14.04
CA ASN A 131 -13.95 -3.36 13.98
C ASN A 131 -14.76 -2.19 13.37
N GLY A 132 -14.61 -2.04 12.06
CA GLY A 132 -15.23 -0.98 11.24
C GLY A 132 -14.23 -0.06 10.55
N PHE A 133 -12.98 -0.09 10.97
CA PHE A 133 -11.86 0.54 10.27
C PHE A 133 -10.62 -0.35 10.34
N LEU A 134 -9.67 -0.13 9.44
CA LEU A 134 -8.36 -0.77 9.46
C LEU A 134 -7.29 0.29 9.71
N LEU A 135 -6.27 -0.05 10.49
CA LEU A 135 -5.12 0.83 10.77
C LEU A 135 -3.84 0.19 10.25
N ASP A 136 -3.09 0.92 9.44
CA ASP A 136 -1.72 0.56 9.10
C ASP A 136 -0.79 0.96 10.28
N PRO A 137 -0.16 -0.01 10.96
CA PRO A 137 0.70 0.26 12.11
C PRO A 137 2.01 0.97 11.74
N ASN A 138 2.42 0.96 10.46
CA ASN A 138 3.68 1.53 10.00
C ASN A 138 3.51 2.98 9.55
N THR A 139 2.43 3.26 8.81
CA THR A 139 2.16 4.59 8.26
C THR A 139 1.18 5.40 9.10
N PHE A 140 0.46 4.77 10.02
CA PHE A 140 -0.67 5.34 10.77
C PHE A 140 -1.82 5.81 9.87
N THR A 141 -2.01 5.16 8.73
CA THR A 141 -3.14 5.43 7.86
C THR A 141 -4.35 4.63 8.33
N ILE A 142 -5.47 5.32 8.55
CA ILE A 142 -6.76 4.69 8.83
C ILE A 142 -7.53 4.50 7.51
N TYR A 143 -8.14 3.32 7.32
CA TYR A 143 -8.95 2.98 6.16
C TYR A 143 -10.38 2.66 6.61
N VAL A 144 -11.37 3.29 5.99
CA VAL A 144 -12.81 3.07 6.26
C VAL A 144 -13.53 2.93 4.92
N GLY A 145 -13.92 1.71 4.59
CA GLY A 145 -14.51 1.41 3.27
C GLY A 145 -13.56 1.76 2.13
N LYS A 146 -13.89 2.79 1.34
CA LYS A 146 -13.05 3.30 0.23
C LYS A 146 -12.28 4.57 0.60
N SER A 147 -12.47 5.09 1.79
CA SER A 147 -11.82 6.32 2.28
C SER A 147 -10.62 5.98 3.14
N SER A 148 -9.61 6.84 3.11
CA SER A 148 -8.43 6.73 3.97
C SER A 148 -7.97 8.11 4.42
N SER A 149 -7.31 8.16 5.58
CA SER A 149 -6.70 9.38 6.12
C SER A 149 -5.40 9.03 6.85
N LEU A 150 -4.37 9.80 6.57
CA LEU A 150 -3.09 9.71 7.28
C LEU A 150 -3.20 10.47 8.59
N MET A 151 -2.93 9.81 9.72
CA MET A 151 -2.93 10.45 11.03
C MET A 151 -1.54 10.99 11.40
N PRO A 152 -1.49 12.11 12.16
CA PRO A 152 -0.25 12.53 12.79
C PRO A 152 0.35 11.43 13.67
N PRO A 153 1.70 11.30 13.77
CA PRO A 153 2.36 10.18 14.44
C PRO A 153 1.90 9.92 15.87
N ASN A 154 1.66 10.96 16.67
CA ASN A 154 1.23 10.79 18.06
C ASN A 154 -0.21 10.25 18.18
N GLU A 155 -1.10 10.68 17.30
CA GLU A 155 -2.47 10.15 17.21
C GLU A 155 -2.46 8.69 16.77
N GLY A 156 -1.67 8.36 15.73
CA GLY A 156 -1.49 7.01 15.23
C GLY A 156 -0.91 6.06 16.28
N LYS A 157 0.11 6.50 17.04
CA LYS A 157 0.70 5.71 18.15
C LYS A 157 -0.33 5.40 19.23
N ILE A 158 -1.15 6.39 19.63
CA ILE A 158 -2.22 6.19 20.61
C ILE A 158 -3.25 5.19 20.09
N LEU A 159 -3.77 5.38 18.87
CA LEU A 159 -4.75 4.47 18.30
C LEU A 159 -4.21 3.06 18.17
N LEU A 160 -2.95 2.90 17.76
CA LEU A 160 -2.26 1.62 17.71
C LEU A 160 -2.17 0.94 19.07
N ALA A 161 -1.82 1.69 20.13
CA ALA A 161 -1.74 1.15 21.48
C ALA A 161 -3.12 0.70 22.00
N LEU A 162 -4.17 1.49 21.75
CA LEU A 162 -5.54 1.15 22.09
C LEU A 162 -6.02 -0.10 21.36
N LEU A 163 -5.76 -0.22 20.05
CA LEU A 163 -6.13 -1.38 19.24
C LEU A 163 -5.45 -2.66 19.71
N LYS A 164 -4.14 -2.61 19.96
CA LYS A 164 -3.37 -3.77 20.43
C LYS A 164 -3.86 -4.31 21.75
N LYS A 165 -4.44 -3.47 22.61
CA LYS A 165 -4.91 -3.84 23.94
C LYS A 165 -6.43 -4.00 24.05
N SER A 166 -7.17 -3.61 23.00
CA SER A 166 -8.64 -3.70 22.96
C SER A 166 -9.15 -5.11 23.30
N PRO A 167 -10.21 -5.24 24.10
CA PRO A 167 -11.01 -4.18 24.72
C PRO A 167 -10.45 -3.67 26.07
N ASN A 168 -9.27 -4.11 26.48
CA ASN A 168 -8.68 -3.79 27.76
C ASN A 168 -8.25 -2.33 27.87
N LEU A 169 -8.08 -1.87 29.10
CA LEU A 169 -7.63 -0.53 29.43
C LEU A 169 -6.15 -0.34 29.09
N VAL A 170 -5.81 0.79 28.50
CA VAL A 170 -4.44 1.31 28.39
C VAL A 170 -4.29 2.44 29.41
N THR A 171 -3.35 2.27 30.33
CA THR A 171 -3.13 3.25 31.41
C THR A 171 -2.48 4.53 30.85
N LYS A 172 -2.59 5.64 31.61
CA LYS A 172 -1.90 6.88 31.25
C LYS A 172 -0.39 6.70 31.15
N HIS A 173 0.22 5.94 32.06
CA HIS A 173 1.66 5.64 32.06
C HIS A 173 2.10 4.91 30.79
N GLU A 174 1.34 3.89 30.37
CA GLU A 174 1.62 3.17 29.12
C GLU A 174 1.52 4.08 27.90
N LEU A 175 0.53 4.97 27.86
CA LEU A 175 0.37 5.93 26.77
C LEU A 175 1.49 6.96 26.72
N CYS A 176 1.95 7.42 27.89
CA CYS A 176 3.09 8.31 28.00
C CYS A 176 4.38 7.64 27.52
N ASN A 177 4.59 6.37 27.91
CA ASN A 177 5.72 5.59 27.43
C ASN A 177 5.69 5.41 25.89
N VAL A 178 4.52 5.13 25.32
CA VAL A 178 4.33 5.01 23.86
C VAL A 178 4.64 6.32 23.12
N LEU A 179 4.29 7.46 23.69
CA LEU A 179 4.48 8.77 23.07
C LEU A 179 5.90 9.32 23.23
N TRP A 180 6.45 9.22 24.44
CA TRP A 180 7.68 9.92 24.82
C TRP A 180 8.81 9.01 25.31
N GLY A 181 8.57 7.69 25.44
CA GLY A 181 9.58 6.74 25.91
C GLY A 181 9.90 6.83 27.39
N THR A 182 9.04 7.50 28.18
CA THR A 182 9.21 7.65 29.63
C THR A 182 7.92 7.23 30.34
N GLU A 183 8.04 6.58 31.49
CA GLU A 183 6.89 6.21 32.32
C GLU A 183 6.30 7.43 33.06
N GLU A 184 7.09 8.47 33.25
CA GLU A 184 6.60 9.72 33.84
C GLU A 184 5.87 10.54 32.78
N CYS A 185 4.58 10.76 33.01
CA CYS A 185 3.80 11.70 32.16
C CYS A 185 4.30 13.13 32.43
N ILE A 186 5.19 13.59 31.56
CA ILE A 186 5.80 14.93 31.66
C ILE A 186 4.74 16.03 31.46
N ASP A 187 3.66 15.74 30.71
CA ASP A 187 2.56 16.69 30.47
C ASP A 187 1.22 15.96 30.23
N GLU A 188 0.37 15.90 31.28
CA GLU A 188 -1.00 15.36 31.15
C GLU A 188 -1.85 16.16 30.13
N ASN A 189 -1.58 17.46 29.97
CA ASN A 189 -2.31 18.28 29.02
C ASN A 189 -1.97 17.89 27.57
N ALA A 190 -0.71 17.56 27.28
CA ALA A 190 -0.29 17.11 25.95
C ALA A 190 -0.97 15.78 25.57
N LEU A 191 -1.15 14.86 26.52
CA LEU A 191 -1.89 13.63 26.29
C LEU A 191 -3.37 13.92 25.98
N GLN A 192 -4.03 14.80 26.75
CA GLN A 192 -5.43 15.19 26.53
C GLN A 192 -5.62 15.88 25.16
N VAL A 193 -4.70 16.77 24.79
CA VAL A 193 -4.71 17.44 23.48
C VAL A 193 -4.61 16.40 22.34
N THR A 194 -3.73 15.41 22.49
CA THR A 194 -3.57 14.34 21.49
C THR A 194 -4.86 13.51 21.37
N PHE A 195 -5.52 13.17 22.48
CA PHE A 195 -6.82 12.48 22.45
C PHE A 195 -7.92 13.32 21.82
N THR A 196 -7.93 14.63 22.06
CA THR A 196 -8.89 15.54 21.45
C THR A 196 -8.73 15.55 19.93
N ARG A 197 -7.48 15.60 19.45
CA ARG A 197 -7.17 15.54 18.00
C ARG A 197 -7.54 14.20 17.41
N LEU A 198 -7.17 13.10 18.05
CA LEU A 198 -7.51 11.76 17.60
C LEU A 198 -9.03 11.56 17.51
N ARG A 199 -9.81 12.01 18.49
CA ARG A 199 -11.28 11.99 18.39
C ARG A 199 -11.80 12.82 17.24
N LYS A 200 -11.18 13.98 16.96
CA LYS A 200 -11.55 14.79 15.80
C LYS A 200 -11.32 14.04 14.48
N THR A 201 -10.16 13.41 14.33
CA THR A 201 -9.86 12.57 13.15
C THR A 201 -10.83 11.41 13.02
N LEU A 202 -11.13 10.71 14.11
CA LEU A 202 -12.09 9.59 14.11
C LEU A 202 -13.54 10.04 13.86
N ARG A 203 -13.91 11.27 14.21
CA ARG A 203 -15.23 11.85 13.93
C ARG A 203 -15.54 11.95 12.44
N GLU A 204 -14.53 12.23 11.63
CA GLU A 204 -14.68 12.29 10.16
C GLU A 204 -15.20 10.96 9.58
N PHE A 205 -15.00 9.87 10.33
CA PHE A 205 -15.43 8.53 9.96
C PHE A 205 -16.55 7.98 10.86
N GLY A 206 -17.05 8.76 11.83
CA GLY A 206 -18.11 8.35 12.76
C GLY A 206 -17.65 7.44 13.90
N PHE A 207 -16.36 7.46 14.25
CA PHE A 207 -15.77 6.61 15.29
C PHE A 207 -15.32 7.35 16.57
N GLU A 208 -15.67 8.62 16.76
CA GLU A 208 -15.21 9.41 17.93
C GLU A 208 -15.64 8.81 19.27
N GLU A 209 -16.81 8.20 19.33
CA GLU A 209 -17.38 7.59 20.55
C GLU A 209 -16.71 6.26 20.93
N ARG A 210 -15.85 5.72 20.05
CA ARG A 210 -15.14 4.46 20.29
C ARG A 210 -14.05 4.59 21.37
N ILE A 211 -13.53 5.80 21.60
CA ILE A 211 -12.53 6.04 22.62
C ILE A 211 -13.20 6.44 23.92
N GLU A 212 -13.23 5.50 24.87
CA GLU A 212 -13.74 5.74 26.21
C GLU A 212 -12.62 6.20 27.14
N THR A 213 -12.93 7.24 27.93
CA THR A 213 -12.08 7.68 29.04
C THR A 213 -12.53 7.02 30.34
N VAL A 214 -11.67 6.23 30.97
CA VAL A 214 -11.91 5.67 32.29
C VAL A 214 -11.23 6.59 33.28
N ARG A 215 -12.04 7.36 34.03
CA ARG A 215 -11.54 8.40 34.93
C ARG A 215 -10.51 7.86 35.94
N GLY A 216 -9.39 8.54 36.06
CA GLY A 216 -8.29 8.18 36.95
C GLY A 216 -7.43 6.99 36.51
N GLN A 217 -7.82 6.22 35.51
CA GLN A 217 -7.13 5.00 35.12
C GLN A 217 -6.48 5.08 33.74
N GLY A 218 -7.21 5.53 32.70
CA GLY A 218 -6.69 5.60 31.34
C GLY A 218 -7.77 5.63 30.28
N TYR A 219 -7.51 4.95 29.17
CA TYR A 219 -8.38 4.95 28.00
C TYR A 219 -8.52 3.54 27.43
N ARG A 220 -9.63 3.27 26.75
CA ARG A 220 -9.83 2.02 26.01
C ARG A 220 -10.60 2.25 24.72
N LEU A 221 -10.44 1.35 23.78
CA LEU A 221 -11.25 1.30 22.57
C LEU A 221 -12.44 0.36 22.82
N LYS A 222 -13.67 0.90 22.74
CA LYS A 222 -14.89 0.11 22.86
C LYS A 222 -15.06 -0.82 21.66
N GLU A 223 -15.57 -2.01 21.87
CA GLU A 223 -16.08 -2.84 20.78
C GLU A 223 -17.34 -2.21 20.20
N GLN A 224 -17.51 -2.31 18.88
CA GLN A 224 -18.74 -1.86 18.24
C GLN A 224 -19.81 -2.92 18.52
N VAL A 225 -20.79 -2.58 19.32
CA VAL A 225 -22.01 -3.41 19.41
C VAL A 225 -22.71 -3.26 18.07
N ARG A 226 -22.72 -4.31 17.24
CA ARG A 226 -23.58 -4.36 16.05
C ARG A 226 -25.02 -4.40 16.58
N LEU A 227 -25.76 -3.31 16.41
CA LEU A 227 -27.21 -3.28 16.53
C LEU A 227 -27.83 -4.03 15.36
#